data_a4b9752820edea51b15962a1af7ea4a9
#
_entry.id   a4b9752820edea51b15962a1af7ea4a9
#
_cell.length_a   1.000
_cell.length_b   1.000
_cell.length_c   1.000
_cell.angle_alpha   90.00
_cell.angle_beta   90.00
_cell.angle_gamma   90.00
#
_symmetry.space_group_name_H-M   'P 1'
#
loop_
_entity.id
_entity.type
_entity.pdbx_description
1 polymer ?
#
loop_
_entity_poly.entity_id
_entity_poly.type
_entity_poly.pdbx_seq_one_letter_code
_entity_poly.pdbx_strand_id
1 'polypeptide(L)'
;MSQTATAAREPLLRIAKREGTTMPLKIAVRAIAILLALVVDALFIFFVTGLNPLSVYGVMWSGTFANMTRFSWMLRDLSTLLCVGIALAPAFKMRFWNCGGEGQILIGGLTAALIMVYQGNNLPLPLLFAAMALGSIAAGALWGFIPAWFKSRWNTNETLFTLMMNYVATSIVACMTNIMRGQASSLGTLNKATKAGWFPVIMGQRYTINIIVVIVLTFVMYAYLRFSKQGYEISVVGESENTARYAGINVRRVTVRTMLISGAICGLCGFLIVAGKDQTISTASANGRGFTAIIVAWLAKFNTFYMALISFLLVFLERGASEIASAYSLNEYAADIITGIILFFILGSEFFINYRVIPRGAHKEGK
;
A
#
# COMPACT_ATOMS: atom_id res chain seq x y z
N MET A 1 -40.63 -36.67 31.20
CA MET A 1 -40.28 -36.56 29.80
C MET A 1 -38.82 -36.11 29.71
N SER A 2 -37.94 -37.08 29.51
CA SER A 2 -36.47 -36.88 29.41
C SER A 2 -36.18 -36.33 28.00
N GLN A 3 -35.74 -35.04 27.92
CA GLN A 3 -35.17 -34.51 26.70
C GLN A 3 -33.77 -35.11 26.53
N THR A 4 -33.66 -36.10 25.66
CA THR A 4 -32.36 -36.55 25.12
C THR A 4 -31.74 -35.39 24.32
N ALA A 5 -30.82 -34.65 24.96
CA ALA A 5 -29.97 -33.71 24.29
C ALA A 5 -29.16 -34.47 23.22
N THR A 6 -29.52 -34.31 21.95
CA THR A 6 -28.72 -34.76 20.81
C THR A 6 -27.36 -34.11 20.90
N ALA A 7 -26.35 -34.88 21.33
CA ALA A 7 -24.98 -34.43 21.35
C ALA A 7 -24.59 -33.97 19.91
N ALA A 8 -24.46 -32.68 19.73
CA ALA A 8 -24.04 -32.13 18.45
C ALA A 8 -22.70 -32.77 18.10
N ARG A 9 -22.63 -33.46 16.95
CA ARG A 9 -21.40 -34.09 16.47
C ARG A 9 -20.31 -33.01 16.37
N GLU A 10 -19.24 -33.21 17.14
CA GLU A 10 -18.09 -32.33 17.09
C GLU A 10 -17.60 -32.20 15.63
N PRO A 11 -17.28 -30.98 15.16
CA PRO A 11 -16.79 -30.77 13.80
C PRO A 11 -15.48 -31.52 13.58
N LEU A 12 -15.24 -31.98 12.35
CA LEU A 12 -14.03 -32.74 11.97
C LEU A 12 -12.73 -31.95 12.22
N LEU A 13 -12.80 -30.62 12.03
CA LEU A 13 -11.71 -29.69 12.26
C LEU A 13 -12.19 -28.54 13.16
N ARG A 14 -11.42 -28.21 14.16
CA ARG A 14 -11.65 -27.07 15.06
C ARG A 14 -10.53 -26.06 14.88
N ILE A 15 -10.90 -24.80 14.66
CA ILE A 15 -9.96 -23.69 14.58
C ILE A 15 -9.83 -23.08 15.97
N ALA A 16 -8.62 -23.09 16.53
CA ALA A 16 -8.32 -22.46 17.81
C ALA A 16 -7.29 -21.35 17.62
N LYS A 17 -7.51 -20.22 18.29
CA LYS A 17 -6.55 -19.11 18.30
C LYS A 17 -5.28 -19.56 19.04
N ARG A 18 -4.11 -19.25 18.47
CA ARG A 18 -2.83 -19.50 19.15
C ARG A 18 -2.56 -18.41 20.16
N GLU A 19 -2.29 -18.79 21.40
CA GLU A 19 -1.81 -17.90 22.45
C GLU A 19 -0.26 -17.95 22.43
N GLY A 20 0.39 -16.82 22.09
CA GLY A 20 1.85 -16.69 22.16
C GLY A 20 2.64 -17.44 21.07
N THR A 21 2.57 -16.97 19.81
CA THR A 21 3.44 -17.49 18.73
C THR A 21 4.88 -16.99 18.88
N THR A 22 5.83 -17.92 18.91
CA THR A 22 7.27 -17.59 18.96
C THR A 22 7.75 -17.03 17.63
N MET A 23 8.78 -16.17 17.64
CA MET A 23 9.36 -15.59 16.42
C MET A 23 9.83 -16.65 15.40
N PRO A 24 10.56 -17.74 15.80
CA PRO A 24 10.98 -18.76 14.84
C PRO A 24 9.80 -19.45 14.14
N LEU A 25 8.70 -19.69 14.83
CA LEU A 25 7.51 -20.28 14.21
C LEU A 25 6.88 -19.35 13.16
N LYS A 26 6.82 -18.04 13.42
CA LYS A 26 6.32 -17.06 12.44
C LYS A 26 7.17 -17.04 11.18
N ILE A 27 8.50 -17.07 11.35
CA ILE A 27 9.45 -17.09 10.22
C ILE A 27 9.29 -18.42 9.46
N ALA A 28 9.24 -19.55 10.14
CA ALA A 28 9.08 -20.85 9.49
C ALA A 28 7.77 -20.96 8.68
N VAL A 29 6.64 -20.54 9.25
CA VAL A 29 5.34 -20.58 8.55
C VAL A 29 5.36 -19.67 7.30
N ARG A 30 5.96 -18.49 7.39
CA ARG A 30 6.10 -17.59 6.22
C ARG A 30 7.04 -18.17 5.18
N ALA A 31 8.17 -18.74 5.57
CA ALA A 31 9.11 -19.39 4.64
C ALA A 31 8.45 -20.56 3.90
N ILE A 32 7.72 -21.42 4.63
CA ILE A 32 6.96 -22.53 4.02
C ILE A 32 5.90 -22.00 3.06
N ALA A 33 5.17 -20.95 3.42
CA ALA A 33 4.16 -20.36 2.54
C ALA A 33 4.77 -19.79 1.25
N ILE A 34 5.91 -19.11 1.33
CA ILE A 34 6.64 -18.61 0.16
C ILE A 34 7.13 -19.77 -0.71
N LEU A 35 7.69 -20.83 -0.11
CA LEU A 35 8.12 -22.01 -0.87
C LEU A 35 6.94 -22.70 -1.56
N LEU A 36 5.80 -22.85 -0.89
CA LEU A 36 4.59 -23.39 -1.50
C LEU A 36 4.07 -22.49 -2.63
N ALA A 37 4.10 -21.17 -2.46
CA ALA A 37 3.75 -20.23 -3.52
C ALA A 37 4.64 -20.42 -4.74
N LEU A 38 5.95 -20.48 -4.56
CA LEU A 38 6.90 -20.72 -5.65
C LEU A 38 6.67 -22.08 -6.35
N VAL A 39 6.32 -23.13 -5.60
CA VAL A 39 6.00 -24.43 -6.19
C VAL A 39 4.72 -24.35 -7.04
N VAL A 40 3.67 -23.68 -6.53
CA VAL A 40 2.41 -23.51 -7.29
C VAL A 40 2.61 -22.62 -8.51
N ASP A 41 3.40 -21.55 -8.39
CA ASP A 41 3.79 -20.73 -9.53
C ASP A 41 4.61 -21.51 -10.55
N ALA A 42 5.54 -22.36 -10.10
CA ALA A 42 6.29 -23.24 -10.97
C ALA A 42 5.39 -24.17 -11.79
N LEU A 43 4.39 -24.77 -11.14
CA LEU A 43 3.39 -25.60 -11.81
C LEU A 43 2.54 -24.77 -12.78
N PHE A 44 2.08 -23.59 -12.38
CA PHE A 44 1.33 -22.69 -13.25
C PHE A 44 2.16 -22.33 -14.50
N ILE A 45 3.40 -21.90 -14.32
CA ILE A 45 4.30 -21.55 -15.42
C ILE A 45 4.52 -22.76 -16.35
N PHE A 46 4.80 -23.94 -15.79
CA PHE A 46 5.03 -25.14 -16.58
C PHE A 46 3.81 -25.54 -17.43
N PHE A 47 2.61 -25.57 -16.80
CA PHE A 47 1.40 -25.98 -17.52
C PHE A 47 0.88 -24.95 -18.52
N VAL A 48 1.06 -23.64 -18.24
CA VAL A 48 0.54 -22.57 -19.12
C VAL A 48 1.53 -22.21 -20.22
N THR A 49 2.82 -22.25 -19.93
CA THR A 49 3.86 -21.75 -20.87
C THR A 49 4.77 -22.85 -21.40
N GLY A 50 4.82 -24.02 -20.79
CA GLY A 50 5.76 -25.11 -21.13
C GLY A 50 7.23 -24.79 -20.76
N LEU A 51 7.49 -23.70 -20.05
CA LEU A 51 8.83 -23.24 -19.71
C LEU A 51 9.39 -23.96 -18.47
N ASN A 52 10.73 -24.04 -18.40
CA ASN A 52 11.38 -24.56 -17.19
C ASN A 52 11.29 -23.54 -16.05
N PRO A 53 10.64 -23.89 -14.91
CA PRO A 53 10.47 -22.96 -13.80
C PRO A 53 11.77 -22.40 -13.23
N LEU A 54 12.86 -23.18 -13.21
CA LEU A 54 14.15 -22.71 -12.70
C LEU A 54 14.74 -21.59 -13.55
N SER A 55 14.61 -21.68 -14.89
CA SER A 55 15.05 -20.59 -15.77
C SER A 55 14.19 -19.33 -15.59
N VAL A 56 12.89 -19.51 -15.35
CA VAL A 56 11.97 -18.39 -15.10
C VAL A 56 12.32 -17.67 -13.79
N TYR A 57 12.62 -18.40 -12.71
CA TYR A 57 13.10 -17.77 -11.47
C TYR A 57 14.47 -17.09 -11.61
N GLY A 58 15.35 -17.63 -12.47
CA GLY A 58 16.59 -16.95 -12.85
C GLY A 58 16.32 -15.57 -13.51
N VAL A 59 15.33 -15.51 -14.40
CA VAL A 59 14.90 -14.25 -15.02
C VAL A 59 14.31 -13.29 -13.99
N MET A 60 13.49 -13.77 -13.06
CA MET A 60 12.94 -12.97 -11.97
C MET A 60 14.05 -12.33 -11.12
N TRP A 61 15.07 -13.08 -10.75
CA TRP A 61 16.22 -12.57 -10.00
C TRP A 61 17.02 -11.56 -10.80
N SER A 62 17.36 -11.91 -12.04
CA SER A 62 18.11 -11.02 -12.93
C SER A 62 17.35 -9.76 -13.30
N GLY A 63 16.03 -9.83 -13.41
CA GLY A 63 15.14 -8.69 -13.62
C GLY A 63 15.27 -7.59 -12.57
N THR A 64 15.66 -7.98 -11.36
CA THR A 64 15.79 -7.04 -10.23
C THR A 64 17.24 -6.70 -9.93
N PHE A 65 18.16 -7.69 -9.93
CA PHE A 65 19.51 -7.54 -9.38
C PHE A 65 20.62 -7.59 -10.42
N ALA A 66 20.33 -7.77 -11.73
CA ALA A 66 21.37 -7.91 -12.75
C ALA A 66 22.26 -6.67 -12.90
N ASN A 67 21.72 -5.48 -12.69
CA ASN A 67 22.48 -4.24 -12.75
C ASN A 67 21.89 -3.15 -11.83
N MET A 68 22.71 -2.12 -11.56
CA MET A 68 22.33 -1.01 -10.67
C MET A 68 21.11 -0.24 -11.18
N THR A 69 20.87 -0.17 -12.47
CA THR A 69 19.71 0.50 -13.05
C THR A 69 18.41 -0.25 -12.70
N ARG A 70 18.38 -1.56 -12.85
CA ARG A 70 17.20 -2.40 -12.49
C ARG A 70 16.93 -2.35 -10.99
N PHE A 71 17.98 -2.44 -10.18
CA PHE A 71 17.87 -2.29 -8.73
C PHE A 71 17.33 -0.91 -8.34
N SER A 72 17.76 0.16 -8.98
CA SER A 72 17.26 1.51 -8.72
C SER A 72 15.79 1.69 -9.12
N TRP A 73 15.33 1.02 -10.19
CA TRP A 73 13.90 0.99 -10.53
C TRP A 73 13.07 0.27 -9.46
N MET A 74 13.58 -0.83 -8.89
CA MET A 74 12.93 -1.49 -7.76
C MET A 74 12.83 -0.56 -6.55
N LEU A 75 13.90 0.17 -6.20
CA LEU A 75 13.88 1.14 -5.10
C LEU A 75 12.88 2.28 -5.34
N ARG A 76 12.70 2.71 -6.60
CA ARG A 76 11.69 3.68 -6.99
C ARG A 76 10.27 3.19 -6.66
N ASP A 77 9.94 1.97 -7.08
CA ASP A 77 8.61 1.41 -6.88
C ASP A 77 8.38 1.04 -5.41
N LEU A 78 9.44 0.57 -4.73
CA LEU A 78 9.46 0.37 -3.27
C LEU A 78 9.13 1.67 -2.53
N SER A 79 9.76 2.79 -2.91
CA SER A 79 9.51 4.07 -2.25
C SER A 79 8.05 4.49 -2.38
N THR A 80 7.43 4.28 -3.55
CA THR A 80 6.02 4.60 -3.77
C THR A 80 5.10 3.74 -2.90
N LEU A 81 5.28 2.40 -2.94
CA LEU A 81 4.44 1.48 -2.16
C LEU A 81 4.60 1.70 -0.65
N LEU A 82 5.84 1.86 -0.18
CA LEU A 82 6.12 2.11 1.23
C LEU A 82 5.54 3.44 1.71
N CYS A 83 5.62 4.50 0.91
CA CYS A 83 5.02 5.79 1.22
C CYS A 83 3.52 5.67 1.49
N VAL A 84 2.81 4.97 0.61
CA VAL A 84 1.36 4.74 0.77
C VAL A 84 1.07 3.83 1.97
N GLY A 85 1.86 2.77 2.18
CA GLY A 85 1.72 1.89 3.35
C GLY A 85 1.84 2.66 4.67
N ILE A 86 2.84 3.52 4.77
CA ILE A 86 3.06 4.40 5.92
C ILE A 86 1.92 5.41 6.09
N ALA A 87 1.39 5.96 4.99
CA ALA A 87 0.26 6.88 5.00
C ALA A 87 -1.01 6.24 5.56
N LEU A 88 -1.29 5.00 5.21
CA LEU A 88 -2.49 4.28 5.62
C LEU A 88 -2.38 3.68 7.03
N ALA A 89 -1.17 3.43 7.52
CA ALA A 89 -0.93 2.77 8.81
C ALA A 89 -1.64 3.41 10.02
N PRO A 90 -1.66 4.74 10.20
CA PRO A 90 -2.37 5.36 11.32
C PRO A 90 -3.87 5.12 11.29
N ALA A 91 -4.49 5.19 10.10
CA ALA A 91 -5.92 4.97 9.92
C ALA A 91 -6.30 3.53 10.26
N PHE A 92 -5.58 2.53 9.72
CA PHE A 92 -5.82 1.13 10.01
C PHE A 92 -5.51 0.74 11.46
N LYS A 93 -4.48 1.34 12.06
CA LYS A 93 -4.16 1.13 13.49
C LYS A 93 -5.31 1.61 14.39
N MET A 94 -6.02 2.66 13.97
CA MET A 94 -7.23 3.18 14.63
C MET A 94 -8.48 2.35 14.30
N ARG A 95 -8.39 1.31 13.46
CA ARG A 95 -9.50 0.54 12.87
C ARG A 95 -10.45 1.39 12.01
N PHE A 96 -9.97 2.47 11.44
CA PHE A 96 -10.67 3.18 10.38
C PHE A 96 -10.23 2.59 9.03
N TRP A 97 -11.17 2.01 8.29
CA TRP A 97 -10.92 1.35 7.01
C TRP A 97 -10.77 2.37 5.88
N ASN A 98 -9.59 3.03 5.81
CA ASN A 98 -9.27 3.95 4.73
C ASN A 98 -8.87 3.20 3.46
N CYS A 99 -9.87 2.80 2.66
CA CYS A 99 -9.65 2.24 1.32
C CYS A 99 -9.47 3.32 0.25
N GLY A 100 -9.45 4.61 0.64
CA GLY A 100 -9.38 5.78 -0.24
C GLY A 100 -7.96 6.23 -0.62
N GLY A 101 -6.93 5.46 -0.27
CA GLY A 101 -5.53 5.83 -0.53
C GLY A 101 -5.25 6.12 -1.99
N GLU A 102 -5.84 5.35 -2.91
CA GLU A 102 -5.73 5.55 -4.36
C GLU A 102 -6.19 6.95 -4.78
N GLY A 103 -7.40 7.34 -4.38
CA GLY A 103 -7.96 8.65 -4.68
C GLY A 103 -7.19 9.81 -4.05
N GLN A 104 -6.69 9.61 -2.82
CA GLN A 104 -5.87 10.61 -2.13
C GLN A 104 -4.56 10.88 -2.87
N ILE A 105 -3.91 9.84 -3.40
CA ILE A 105 -2.71 9.95 -4.25
C ILE A 105 -3.04 10.69 -5.55
N LEU A 106 -4.12 10.30 -6.22
CA LEU A 106 -4.54 10.87 -7.50
C LEU A 106 -4.86 12.36 -7.38
N ILE A 107 -5.60 12.78 -6.36
CA ILE A 107 -5.94 14.19 -6.14
C ILE A 107 -4.69 14.99 -5.74
N GLY A 108 -3.82 14.45 -4.91
CA GLY A 108 -2.53 15.09 -4.60
C GLY A 108 -1.64 15.23 -5.84
N GLY A 109 -1.54 14.17 -6.65
CA GLY A 109 -0.78 14.18 -7.90
C GLY A 109 -1.36 15.15 -8.93
N LEU A 110 -2.69 15.20 -9.06
CA LEU A 110 -3.35 16.17 -9.93
C LEU A 110 -3.03 17.61 -9.51
N THR A 111 -3.07 17.91 -8.23
CA THR A 111 -2.72 19.23 -7.70
C THR A 111 -1.28 19.60 -8.02
N ALA A 112 -0.34 18.65 -7.85
CA ALA A 112 1.05 18.85 -8.26
C ALA A 112 1.18 19.13 -9.75
N ALA A 113 0.50 18.36 -10.59
CA ALA A 113 0.53 18.52 -12.05
C ALA A 113 -0.04 19.88 -12.50
N LEU A 114 -1.14 20.31 -11.91
CA LEU A 114 -1.74 21.62 -12.19
C LEU A 114 -0.80 22.75 -11.81
N ILE A 115 -0.22 22.72 -10.60
CA ILE A 115 0.75 23.75 -10.17
C ILE A 115 1.99 23.72 -11.08
N MET A 116 2.48 22.54 -11.45
CA MET A 116 3.61 22.37 -12.36
C MET A 116 3.36 23.02 -13.73
N VAL A 117 2.18 22.84 -14.30
CA VAL A 117 1.84 23.36 -15.63
C VAL A 117 1.57 24.87 -15.57
N TYR A 118 0.74 25.32 -14.64
CA TYR A 118 0.31 26.73 -14.62
C TYR A 118 1.32 27.67 -13.98
N GLN A 119 2.15 27.20 -13.05
CA GLN A 119 3.12 28.03 -12.33
C GLN A 119 4.58 27.71 -12.65
N GLY A 120 4.84 26.69 -13.46
CA GLY A 120 6.19 26.22 -13.76
C GLY A 120 7.13 27.28 -14.33
N ASN A 121 6.61 28.21 -15.11
CA ASN A 121 7.38 29.31 -15.71
C ASN A 121 7.34 30.60 -14.87
N ASN A 122 6.44 30.70 -13.90
CA ASN A 122 6.21 31.91 -13.13
C ASN A 122 6.94 31.94 -11.79
N LEU A 123 7.24 30.77 -11.24
CA LEU A 123 7.85 30.64 -9.92
C LEU A 123 9.31 30.13 -10.00
N PRO A 124 10.20 30.63 -9.16
CA PRO A 124 11.53 30.03 -9.01
C PRO A 124 11.41 28.59 -8.50
N LEU A 125 12.33 27.71 -8.93
CA LEU A 125 12.27 26.27 -8.66
C LEU A 125 12.01 25.89 -7.18
N PRO A 126 12.69 26.48 -6.17
CA PRO A 126 12.42 26.11 -4.79
C PRO A 126 10.97 26.43 -4.34
N LEU A 127 10.46 27.59 -4.77
CA LEU A 127 9.08 28.00 -4.45
C LEU A 127 8.05 27.16 -5.21
N LEU A 128 8.35 26.76 -6.44
CA LEU A 128 7.52 25.84 -7.22
C LEU A 128 7.42 24.48 -6.53
N PHE A 129 8.53 23.90 -6.09
CA PHE A 129 8.51 22.64 -5.34
C PHE A 129 7.76 22.75 -4.02
N ALA A 130 7.94 23.83 -3.30
CA ALA A 130 7.19 24.09 -2.06
C ALA A 130 5.70 24.20 -2.32
N ALA A 131 5.29 24.93 -3.35
CA ALA A 131 3.89 25.07 -3.74
C ALA A 131 3.27 23.74 -4.19
N MET A 132 3.99 22.94 -5.00
CA MET A 132 3.55 21.62 -5.43
C MET A 132 3.41 20.67 -4.22
N ALA A 133 4.39 20.62 -3.34
CA ALA A 133 4.37 19.76 -2.15
C ALA A 133 3.23 20.15 -1.19
N LEU A 134 3.16 21.42 -0.79
CA LEU A 134 2.14 21.90 0.14
C LEU A 134 0.73 21.81 -0.46
N GLY A 135 0.57 22.14 -1.75
CA GLY A 135 -0.70 21.98 -2.45
C GLY A 135 -1.17 20.53 -2.49
N SER A 136 -0.27 19.59 -2.81
CA SER A 136 -0.57 18.16 -2.84
C SER A 136 -0.90 17.60 -1.47
N ILE A 137 -0.15 17.99 -0.44
CA ILE A 137 -0.40 17.63 0.97
C ILE A 137 -1.78 18.15 1.40
N ALA A 138 -2.10 19.39 1.12
CA ALA A 138 -3.39 19.99 1.46
C ALA A 138 -4.55 19.32 0.72
N ALA A 139 -4.40 19.06 -0.58
CA ALA A 139 -5.42 18.42 -1.39
C ALA A 139 -5.70 16.98 -0.94
N GLY A 140 -4.64 16.19 -0.70
CA GLY A 140 -4.76 14.84 -0.16
C GLY A 140 -5.37 14.82 1.25
N ALA A 141 -4.97 15.75 2.12
CA ALA A 141 -5.54 15.91 3.47
C ALA A 141 -7.03 16.24 3.42
N LEU A 142 -7.44 17.20 2.58
CA LEU A 142 -8.85 17.57 2.39
C LEU A 142 -9.65 16.39 1.83
N TRP A 143 -9.08 15.62 0.89
CA TRP A 143 -9.74 14.43 0.36
C TRP A 143 -9.95 13.37 1.40
N GLY A 144 -8.98 13.14 2.30
CA GLY A 144 -9.08 12.24 3.44
C GLY A 144 -9.98 12.76 4.57
N PHE A 145 -10.10 14.10 4.71
CA PHE A 145 -10.96 14.73 5.71
C PHE A 145 -12.44 14.42 5.47
N ILE A 146 -12.90 14.45 4.22
CA ILE A 146 -14.33 14.28 3.88
C ILE A 146 -14.91 13.00 4.51
N PRO A 147 -14.42 11.78 4.23
CA PRO A 147 -14.97 10.56 4.81
C PRO A 147 -14.83 10.52 6.34
N ALA A 148 -13.77 11.09 6.90
CA ALA A 148 -13.54 11.14 8.33
C ALA A 148 -14.57 12.03 9.05
N TRP A 149 -14.90 13.16 8.44
CA TRP A 149 -15.92 14.08 8.98
C TRP A 149 -17.29 13.42 8.99
N PHE A 150 -17.70 12.78 7.88
CA PHE A 150 -18.95 12.03 7.80
C PHE A 150 -19.00 10.88 8.82
N LYS A 151 -17.95 10.08 8.94
CA LYS A 151 -17.84 9.01 9.93
C LYS A 151 -17.95 9.55 11.35
N SER A 152 -17.25 10.63 11.67
CA SER A 152 -17.22 11.20 13.01
C SER A 152 -18.56 11.82 13.44
N ARG A 153 -19.37 12.30 12.47
CA ARG A 153 -20.62 13.00 12.74
C ARG A 153 -21.83 12.07 12.68
N TRP A 154 -21.89 11.19 11.69
CA TRP A 154 -23.06 10.34 11.39
C TRP A 154 -22.77 8.85 11.43
N ASN A 155 -21.58 8.45 11.84
CA ASN A 155 -21.16 7.04 11.90
C ASN A 155 -21.39 6.27 10.58
N THR A 156 -21.17 6.93 9.44
CA THR A 156 -21.28 6.33 8.11
C THR A 156 -20.29 5.18 7.93
N ASN A 157 -20.54 4.30 6.94
CA ASN A 157 -19.61 3.24 6.57
C ASN A 157 -18.39 3.85 5.85
N GLU A 158 -17.26 3.92 6.55
CA GLU A 158 -16.03 4.52 6.06
C GLU A 158 -15.43 3.78 4.87
N THR A 159 -15.57 2.45 4.83
CA THR A 159 -15.03 1.62 3.73
C THR A 159 -15.72 1.94 2.41
N LEU A 160 -17.05 1.93 2.39
CA LEU A 160 -17.81 2.28 1.19
C LEU A 160 -17.58 3.72 0.78
N PHE A 161 -17.57 4.64 1.74
CA PHE A 161 -17.38 6.06 1.45
C PHE A 161 -16.01 6.30 0.82
N THR A 162 -14.94 5.76 1.39
CA THR A 162 -13.59 5.95 0.87
C THR A 162 -13.38 5.26 -0.48
N LEU A 163 -14.01 4.09 -0.72
CA LEU A 163 -13.99 3.43 -2.04
C LEU A 163 -14.71 4.28 -3.11
N MET A 164 -15.89 4.83 -2.79
CA MET A 164 -16.59 5.71 -3.73
C MET A 164 -15.78 6.97 -4.05
N MET A 165 -15.08 7.53 -3.07
CA MET A 165 -14.17 8.65 -3.26
C MET A 165 -13.03 8.35 -4.24
N ASN A 166 -12.56 7.09 -4.35
CA ASN A 166 -11.57 6.72 -5.37
C ASN A 166 -12.14 6.89 -6.79
N TYR A 167 -13.38 6.43 -7.05
CA TYR A 167 -14.01 6.59 -8.36
C TYR A 167 -14.21 8.07 -8.72
N VAL A 168 -14.62 8.87 -7.75
CA VAL A 168 -14.75 10.33 -7.94
C VAL A 168 -13.39 10.95 -8.27
N ALA A 169 -12.33 10.61 -7.53
CA ALA A 169 -10.98 11.09 -7.78
C ALA A 169 -10.49 10.70 -9.19
N THR A 170 -10.67 9.43 -9.57
CA THR A 170 -10.30 8.94 -10.91
C THR A 170 -11.05 9.70 -12.02
N SER A 171 -12.34 9.96 -11.82
CA SER A 171 -13.15 10.74 -12.79
C SER A 171 -12.70 12.19 -12.89
N ILE A 172 -12.34 12.82 -11.75
CA ILE A 172 -11.78 14.18 -11.74
C ILE A 172 -10.45 14.23 -12.50
N VAL A 173 -9.55 13.26 -12.22
CA VAL A 173 -8.26 13.17 -12.94
C VAL A 173 -8.48 12.94 -14.43
N ALA A 174 -9.39 12.04 -14.82
CA ALA A 174 -9.73 11.81 -16.23
C ALA A 174 -10.25 13.06 -16.91
N CYS A 175 -11.14 13.80 -16.28
CA CYS A 175 -11.66 15.06 -16.80
C CYS A 175 -10.55 16.11 -16.97
N MET A 176 -9.74 16.32 -15.92
CA MET A 176 -8.67 17.33 -15.96
C MET A 176 -7.55 16.98 -16.93
N THR A 177 -7.16 15.70 -17.03
CA THR A 177 -6.17 15.26 -18.03
C THR A 177 -6.69 15.42 -19.46
N ASN A 178 -7.99 15.23 -19.70
CA ASN A 178 -8.62 15.52 -20.97
C ASN A 178 -8.54 17.02 -21.34
N ILE A 179 -8.83 17.88 -20.39
CA ILE A 179 -8.73 19.34 -20.57
C ILE A 179 -7.29 19.74 -20.88
N MET A 180 -6.33 19.22 -20.09
CA MET A 180 -4.91 19.56 -20.22
C MET A 180 -4.27 19.05 -21.51
N ARG A 181 -4.70 17.89 -22.04
CA ARG A 181 -4.14 17.35 -23.30
C ARG A 181 -4.65 18.06 -24.55
N GLY A 182 -5.81 18.72 -24.49
CA GLY A 182 -6.44 19.36 -25.64
C GLY A 182 -6.69 18.38 -26.79
N GLN A 183 -6.13 18.67 -27.98
CA GLN A 183 -6.27 17.82 -29.19
C GLN A 183 -5.29 16.64 -29.26
N ALA A 184 -4.34 16.52 -28.31
CA ALA A 184 -3.36 15.44 -28.32
C ALA A 184 -3.99 14.09 -27.92
N SER A 185 -3.44 12.98 -28.42
CA SER A 185 -3.91 11.63 -28.08
C SER A 185 -3.66 11.26 -26.63
N SER A 186 -2.60 11.81 -26.00
CA SER A 186 -2.26 11.60 -24.60
C SER A 186 -1.67 12.89 -24.00
N LEU A 187 -1.71 13.00 -22.66
CA LEU A 187 -1.15 14.16 -21.95
C LEU A 187 0.38 14.27 -22.12
N GLY A 188 1.05 13.13 -22.30
CA GLY A 188 2.51 13.09 -22.42
C GLY A 188 3.22 13.59 -21.16
N THR A 189 4.49 13.97 -21.32
CA THR A 189 5.33 14.47 -20.22
C THR A 189 5.11 15.97 -20.04
N LEU A 190 4.77 16.38 -18.82
CA LEU A 190 4.52 17.80 -18.49
C LEU A 190 5.83 18.60 -18.51
N ASN A 191 5.78 19.82 -19.00
CA ASN A 191 6.89 20.79 -19.05
C ASN A 191 8.19 20.19 -19.66
N LYS A 192 8.06 19.36 -20.70
CA LYS A 192 9.20 18.66 -21.32
C LYS A 192 10.31 19.61 -21.78
N ALA A 193 9.98 20.81 -22.27
CA ALA A 193 10.95 21.80 -22.76
C ALA A 193 11.71 22.49 -21.62
N THR A 194 11.00 22.92 -20.57
CA THR A 194 11.57 23.71 -19.47
C THR A 194 12.05 22.83 -18.30
N LYS A 195 11.53 21.59 -18.19
CA LYS A 195 11.73 20.69 -17.06
C LYS A 195 11.33 21.32 -15.70
N ALA A 196 10.54 22.37 -15.71
CA ALA A 196 10.06 23.06 -14.52
C ALA A 196 9.20 22.13 -13.69
N GLY A 197 9.48 22.01 -12.39
CA GLY A 197 8.80 21.11 -11.47
C GLY A 197 9.29 19.65 -11.47
N TRP A 198 10.30 19.32 -12.28
CA TRP A 198 10.94 18.02 -12.26
C TRP A 198 12.06 18.00 -11.23
N PHE A 199 12.17 16.92 -10.46
CA PHE A 199 13.29 16.80 -9.55
C PHE A 199 14.63 16.77 -10.29
N PRO A 200 15.68 17.36 -9.69
CA PRO A 200 17.03 17.29 -10.24
C PRO A 200 17.50 15.83 -10.32
N VAL A 201 18.35 15.55 -11.29
CA VAL A 201 19.00 14.24 -11.42
C VAL A 201 20.08 14.14 -10.34
N ILE A 202 19.91 13.22 -9.40
CA ILE A 202 20.88 12.90 -8.35
C ILE A 202 21.29 11.44 -8.52
N MET A 203 22.57 11.13 -8.54
CA MET A 203 23.11 9.78 -8.79
C MET A 203 22.54 9.15 -10.09
N GLY A 204 22.37 9.97 -11.14
CA GLY A 204 21.85 9.52 -12.43
C GLY A 204 20.33 9.33 -12.50
N GLN A 205 19.57 9.55 -11.40
CA GLN A 205 18.15 9.30 -11.34
C GLN A 205 17.38 10.50 -10.75
N ARG A 206 16.15 10.75 -11.23
CA ARG A 206 15.29 11.83 -10.70
C ARG A 206 14.56 11.42 -9.43
N TYR A 207 14.22 10.16 -9.30
CA TYR A 207 13.47 9.62 -8.15
C TYR A 207 14.32 9.36 -6.90
N THR A 208 15.60 9.71 -6.90
CA THR A 208 16.46 9.61 -5.70
C THR A 208 15.89 10.43 -4.53
N ILE A 209 15.32 11.60 -4.83
CA ILE A 209 14.64 12.43 -3.82
C ILE A 209 13.43 11.70 -3.21
N ASN A 210 12.66 10.96 -4.03
CA ASN A 210 11.53 10.17 -3.53
C ASN A 210 12.00 9.14 -2.48
N ILE A 211 13.09 8.43 -2.77
CA ILE A 211 13.66 7.43 -1.86
C ILE A 211 14.08 8.08 -0.55
N ILE A 212 14.80 9.20 -0.61
CA ILE A 212 15.26 9.93 0.59
C ILE A 212 14.06 10.41 1.42
N VAL A 213 13.08 11.04 0.79
CA VAL A 213 11.88 11.55 1.48
C VAL A 213 11.14 10.41 2.17
N VAL A 214 10.98 9.26 1.51
CA VAL A 214 10.26 8.12 2.08
C VAL A 214 11.04 7.45 3.21
N ILE A 215 12.36 7.38 3.12
CA ILE A 215 13.19 6.92 4.24
C ILE A 215 12.99 7.82 5.47
N VAL A 216 13.11 9.14 5.30
CA VAL A 216 12.87 10.10 6.40
C VAL A 216 11.44 9.95 6.94
N LEU A 217 10.45 9.86 6.07
CA LEU A 217 9.05 9.67 6.45
C LEU A 217 8.84 8.37 7.26
N THR A 218 9.55 7.29 6.91
CA THR A 218 9.50 6.01 7.64
C THR A 218 9.92 6.19 9.09
N PHE A 219 11.03 6.89 9.33
CA PHE A 219 11.52 7.17 10.69
C PHE A 219 10.58 8.11 11.45
N VAL A 220 10.11 9.18 10.79
CA VAL A 220 9.19 10.16 11.38
C VAL A 220 7.89 9.48 11.81
N MET A 221 7.30 8.65 10.93
CA MET A 221 6.05 7.96 11.25
C MET A 221 6.23 6.84 12.26
N TYR A 222 7.40 6.18 12.31
CA TYR A 222 7.73 5.27 13.39
C TYR A 222 7.74 5.99 14.73
N ALA A 223 8.44 7.12 14.81
CA ALA A 223 8.50 7.94 16.02
C ALA A 223 7.12 8.48 16.41
N TYR A 224 6.34 8.95 15.43
CA TYR A 224 4.98 9.44 15.65
C TYR A 224 4.06 8.36 16.23
N LEU A 225 4.00 7.17 15.63
CA LEU A 225 3.10 6.11 16.06
C LEU A 225 3.53 5.46 17.39
N ARG A 226 4.82 5.50 17.73
CA ARG A 226 5.35 4.81 18.92
C ARG A 226 5.53 5.72 20.13
N PHE A 227 5.97 6.96 19.93
CA PHE A 227 6.41 7.83 21.02
C PHE A 227 5.51 9.06 21.23
N SER A 228 4.62 9.40 20.31
CA SER A 228 3.76 10.57 20.48
C SER A 228 2.48 10.25 21.27
N LYS A 229 1.97 11.26 21.98
CA LYS A 229 0.64 11.21 22.60
C LYS A 229 -0.45 10.84 21.59
N GLN A 230 -0.32 11.36 20.38
CA GLN A 230 -1.28 11.10 19.30
C GLN A 230 -1.24 9.65 18.82
N GLY A 231 -0.06 9.03 18.73
CA GLY A 231 0.10 7.62 18.42
C GLY A 231 -0.50 6.70 19.49
N TYR A 232 -0.40 7.10 20.76
CA TYR A 232 -1.08 6.44 21.86
C TYR A 232 -2.61 6.54 21.74
N GLU A 233 -3.15 7.75 21.52
CA GLU A 233 -4.59 7.97 21.32
C GLU A 233 -5.14 7.12 20.15
N ILE A 234 -4.42 7.05 19.02
CA ILE A 234 -4.75 6.19 17.87
C ILE A 234 -4.85 4.72 18.29
N SER A 235 -3.91 4.24 19.10
CA SER A 235 -3.89 2.85 19.56
C SER A 235 -5.06 2.53 20.48
N VAL A 236 -5.37 3.42 21.43
CA VAL A 236 -6.47 3.24 22.38
C VAL A 236 -7.83 3.27 21.66
N VAL A 237 -8.04 4.20 20.73
CA VAL A 237 -9.25 4.24 19.90
C VAL A 237 -9.39 2.97 19.07
N GLY A 238 -8.27 2.45 18.53
CA GLY A 238 -8.25 1.22 17.75
C GLY A 238 -8.53 -0.04 18.58
N GLU A 239 -8.22 -0.07 19.87
CA GLU A 239 -8.60 -1.17 20.76
C GLU A 239 -10.09 -1.14 21.09
N SER A 240 -10.57 0.00 21.57
CA SER A 240 -11.99 0.21 21.92
C SER A 240 -12.33 1.71 21.98
N GLU A 241 -13.29 2.13 21.16
CA GLU A 241 -13.80 3.51 21.21
C GLU A 241 -14.42 3.86 22.57
N ASN A 242 -15.09 2.89 23.21
CA ASN A 242 -15.70 3.12 24.53
C ASN A 242 -14.62 3.34 25.59
N THR A 243 -13.59 2.51 25.61
CA THR A 243 -12.44 2.68 26.52
C THR A 243 -11.76 4.03 26.31
N ALA A 244 -11.58 4.45 25.04
CA ALA A 244 -11.02 5.75 24.72
C ALA A 244 -11.86 6.91 25.29
N ARG A 245 -13.19 6.82 25.18
CA ARG A 245 -14.11 7.84 25.76
C ARG A 245 -14.04 7.88 27.29
N TYR A 246 -13.99 6.73 27.97
CA TYR A 246 -13.82 6.67 29.41
C TYR A 246 -12.48 7.28 29.88
N ALA A 247 -11.41 7.12 29.06
CA ALA A 247 -10.12 7.74 29.31
C ALA A 247 -10.07 9.25 28.93
N GLY A 248 -11.19 9.87 28.57
CA GLY A 248 -11.27 11.29 28.20
C GLY A 248 -10.75 11.62 26.80
N ILE A 249 -10.49 10.63 25.95
CA ILE A 249 -10.02 10.82 24.58
C ILE A 249 -11.18 11.20 23.67
N ASN A 250 -11.04 12.30 22.94
CA ASN A 250 -12.04 12.72 21.97
C ASN A 250 -11.90 11.94 20.66
N VAL A 251 -12.64 10.83 20.53
CA VAL A 251 -12.59 9.91 19.38
C VAL A 251 -12.80 10.66 18.06
N ARG A 252 -13.77 11.60 17.98
CA ARG A 252 -14.03 12.37 16.75
C ARG A 252 -12.80 13.16 16.30
N ARG A 253 -12.13 13.84 17.25
CA ARG A 253 -10.91 14.63 16.96
C ARG A 253 -9.76 13.72 16.51
N VAL A 254 -9.61 12.55 17.16
CA VAL A 254 -8.58 11.56 16.78
C VAL A 254 -8.84 11.04 15.38
N THR A 255 -10.08 10.67 15.04
CA THR A 255 -10.46 10.17 13.71
C THR A 255 -10.15 11.18 12.61
N VAL A 256 -10.62 12.42 12.77
CA VAL A 256 -10.43 13.47 11.77
C VAL A 256 -8.95 13.79 11.57
N ARG A 257 -8.21 13.98 12.68
CA ARG A 257 -6.76 14.27 12.63
C ARG A 257 -5.98 13.15 11.97
N THR A 258 -6.26 11.90 12.32
CA THR A 258 -5.58 10.74 11.76
C THR A 258 -5.80 10.63 10.25
N MET A 259 -7.01 10.88 9.79
CA MET A 259 -7.33 10.86 8.37
C MET A 259 -6.75 12.04 7.59
N LEU A 260 -6.66 13.22 8.22
CA LEU A 260 -5.93 14.36 7.66
C LEU A 260 -4.45 14.02 7.43
N ILE A 261 -3.79 13.39 8.41
CA ILE A 261 -2.38 12.97 8.30
C ILE A 261 -2.24 11.88 7.23
N SER A 262 -3.11 10.88 7.23
CA SER A 262 -3.13 9.82 6.22
C SER A 262 -3.27 10.38 4.81
N GLY A 263 -4.27 11.24 4.59
CA GLY A 263 -4.49 11.89 3.31
C GLY A 263 -3.36 12.84 2.90
N ALA A 264 -2.78 13.56 3.85
CA ALA A 264 -1.62 14.44 3.62
C ALA A 264 -0.41 13.69 3.07
N ILE A 265 -0.10 12.52 3.66
CA ILE A 265 1.03 11.69 3.21
C ILE A 265 0.71 11.02 1.86
N CYS A 266 -0.53 10.58 1.62
CA CYS A 266 -0.95 10.10 0.31
C CYS A 266 -0.85 11.21 -0.76
N GLY A 267 -1.25 12.45 -0.43
CA GLY A 267 -1.08 13.59 -1.31
C GLY A 267 0.39 13.91 -1.61
N LEU A 268 1.25 13.84 -0.59
CA LEU A 268 2.70 13.94 -0.76
C LEU A 268 3.23 12.85 -1.70
N CYS A 269 2.74 11.60 -1.58
CA CYS A 269 3.09 10.52 -2.51
C CYS A 269 2.71 10.88 -3.95
N GLY A 270 1.53 11.47 -4.17
CA GLY A 270 1.11 11.98 -5.49
C GLY A 270 2.08 13.02 -6.06
N PHE A 271 2.54 13.97 -5.24
CA PHE A 271 3.58 14.92 -5.63
C PHE A 271 4.89 14.23 -6.02
N LEU A 272 5.36 13.26 -5.22
CA LEU A 272 6.57 12.50 -5.50
C LEU A 272 6.48 11.70 -6.81
N ILE A 273 5.30 11.18 -7.15
CA ILE A 273 5.05 10.49 -8.42
C ILE A 273 5.19 11.49 -9.59
N VAL A 274 4.53 12.63 -9.50
CA VAL A 274 4.52 13.63 -10.59
C VAL A 274 5.87 14.30 -10.76
N ALA A 275 6.54 14.71 -9.69
CA ALA A 275 7.80 15.44 -9.78
C ALA A 275 9.02 14.53 -10.05
N GLY A 276 9.01 13.30 -9.52
CA GLY A 276 10.18 12.42 -9.50
C GLY A 276 10.07 11.16 -10.34
N LYS A 277 8.89 10.55 -10.44
CA LYS A 277 8.73 9.24 -11.09
C LYS A 277 8.28 9.35 -12.55
N ASP A 278 7.09 9.94 -12.78
CA ASP A 278 6.39 9.83 -14.06
C ASP A 278 6.42 11.14 -14.89
N GLN A 279 6.64 12.28 -14.24
CA GLN A 279 6.58 13.64 -14.82
C GLN A 279 5.28 13.89 -15.59
N THR A 280 4.23 13.18 -15.22
CA THR A 280 2.88 13.28 -15.80
C THR A 280 1.84 12.84 -14.78
N ILE A 281 0.57 12.99 -15.11
CA ILE A 281 -0.55 12.48 -14.33
C ILE A 281 -1.52 11.75 -15.24
N SER A 282 -2.01 10.60 -14.79
CA SER A 282 -3.06 9.83 -15.44
C SER A 282 -3.92 9.13 -14.40
N THR A 283 -5.01 8.57 -14.80
CA THR A 283 -5.87 7.74 -13.92
C THR A 283 -5.14 6.50 -13.38
N ALA A 284 -4.11 6.04 -14.09
CA ALA A 284 -3.29 4.89 -13.71
C ALA A 284 -2.04 5.27 -12.88
N SER A 285 -1.80 6.54 -12.57
CA SER A 285 -0.56 6.98 -11.87
C SER A 285 -0.40 6.37 -10.48
N ALA A 286 -1.49 6.08 -9.78
CA ALA A 286 -1.45 5.40 -8.48
C ALA A 286 -1.27 3.88 -8.62
N ASN A 287 -1.61 3.28 -9.78
CA ASN A 287 -1.33 1.89 -10.17
C ASN A 287 -1.73 0.84 -9.12
N GLY A 288 -2.89 0.98 -8.47
CA GLY A 288 -3.36 0.05 -7.44
C GLY A 288 -2.55 0.06 -6.14
N ARG A 289 -1.57 0.97 -6.00
CA ARG A 289 -0.70 1.06 -4.81
C ARG A 289 -1.49 1.31 -3.53
N GLY A 290 -2.63 2.00 -3.63
CA GLY A 290 -3.53 2.21 -2.50
C GLY A 290 -4.04 0.90 -1.91
N PHE A 291 -4.43 -0.06 -2.74
CA PHE A 291 -4.92 -1.36 -2.30
C PHE A 291 -3.78 -2.28 -1.83
N THR A 292 -2.68 -2.37 -2.58
CA THR A 292 -1.51 -3.16 -2.17
C THR A 292 -0.94 -2.68 -0.83
N ALA A 293 -0.96 -1.38 -0.57
CA ALA A 293 -0.50 -0.79 0.67
C ALA A 293 -1.34 -1.19 1.89
N ILE A 294 -2.62 -1.51 1.72
CA ILE A 294 -3.46 -2.07 2.78
C ILE A 294 -2.88 -3.42 3.23
N ILE A 295 -2.54 -4.28 2.28
CA ILE A 295 -1.93 -5.60 2.56
C ILE A 295 -0.61 -5.42 3.32
N VAL A 296 0.25 -4.50 2.86
CA VAL A 296 1.51 -4.16 3.53
C VAL A 296 1.28 -3.73 4.97
N ALA A 297 0.35 -2.81 5.21
CA ALA A 297 0.07 -2.27 6.53
C ALA A 297 -0.41 -3.35 7.52
N TRP A 298 -1.30 -4.24 7.07
CA TRP A 298 -1.82 -5.34 7.88
C TRP A 298 -0.77 -6.41 8.17
N LEU A 299 -0.02 -6.86 7.16
CA LEU A 299 1.04 -7.86 7.33
C LEU A 299 2.15 -7.35 8.27
N ALA A 300 2.46 -6.06 8.21
CA ALA A 300 3.45 -5.41 9.06
C ALA A 300 2.93 -5.09 10.47
N LYS A 301 1.65 -5.36 10.78
CA LYS A 301 1.00 -4.99 12.06
C LYS A 301 1.26 -3.52 12.42
N PHE A 302 1.20 -2.65 11.41
CA PHE A 302 1.38 -1.19 11.49
C PHE A 302 2.77 -0.73 11.98
N ASN A 303 3.78 -1.60 11.92
CA ASN A 303 5.16 -1.24 12.19
C ASN A 303 5.86 -0.82 10.89
N THR A 304 6.34 0.42 10.83
CA THR A 304 6.88 1.02 9.60
C THR A 304 8.14 0.32 9.07
N PHE A 305 8.98 -0.25 9.94
CA PHE A 305 10.14 -1.01 9.51
C PHE A 305 9.77 -2.36 8.89
N TYR A 306 8.80 -3.06 9.50
CA TYR A 306 8.26 -4.28 8.87
C TYR A 306 7.52 -3.98 7.57
N MET A 307 6.89 -2.79 7.44
CA MET A 307 6.32 -2.33 6.18
C MET A 307 7.38 -2.20 5.09
N ALA A 308 8.56 -1.64 5.41
CA ALA A 308 9.65 -1.54 4.46
C ALA A 308 10.09 -2.92 3.94
N LEU A 309 10.23 -3.91 4.84
CA LEU A 309 10.60 -5.28 4.47
C LEU A 309 9.53 -5.95 3.59
N ILE A 310 8.25 -5.81 3.95
CA ILE A 310 7.14 -6.41 3.19
C ILE A 310 6.96 -5.70 1.85
N SER A 311 7.05 -4.37 1.80
CA SER A 311 7.01 -3.62 0.55
C SER A 311 8.17 -4.02 -0.39
N PHE A 312 9.37 -4.24 0.16
CA PHE A 312 10.50 -4.73 -0.61
C PHE A 312 10.19 -6.10 -1.24
N LEU A 313 9.67 -7.04 -0.45
CA LEU A 313 9.30 -8.36 -0.94
C LEU A 313 8.25 -8.27 -2.04
N LEU A 314 7.17 -7.51 -1.82
CA LEU A 314 6.08 -7.39 -2.80
C LEU A 314 6.54 -6.73 -4.11
N VAL A 315 7.32 -5.65 -4.02
CA VAL A 315 7.85 -4.99 -5.22
C VAL A 315 8.86 -5.88 -5.96
N PHE A 316 9.67 -6.65 -5.24
CA PHE A 316 10.55 -7.65 -5.85
C PHE A 316 9.75 -8.69 -6.65
N LEU A 317 8.67 -9.21 -6.07
CA LEU A 317 7.82 -10.21 -6.72
C LEU A 317 7.09 -9.63 -7.94
N GLU A 318 6.51 -8.45 -7.81
CA GLU A 318 5.82 -7.74 -8.90
C GLU A 318 6.76 -7.43 -10.07
N ARG A 319 7.95 -6.93 -9.76
CA ARG A 319 9.00 -6.67 -10.75
C ARG A 319 9.48 -7.94 -11.42
N GLY A 320 9.72 -8.98 -10.62
CA GLY A 320 10.11 -10.28 -11.13
C GLY A 320 9.08 -10.87 -12.07
N ALA A 321 7.81 -10.82 -11.70
CA ALA A 321 6.70 -11.30 -12.53
C ALA A 321 6.59 -10.50 -13.84
N SER A 322 6.73 -9.18 -13.80
CA SER A 322 6.74 -8.34 -15.00
C SER A 322 7.92 -8.64 -15.93
N GLU A 323 9.09 -8.94 -15.39
CA GLU A 323 10.27 -9.33 -16.18
C GLU A 323 10.10 -10.70 -16.82
N ILE A 324 9.47 -11.65 -16.12
CA ILE A 324 9.10 -12.96 -16.67
C ILE A 324 8.17 -12.78 -17.86
N ALA A 325 7.10 -11.99 -17.70
CA ALA A 325 6.15 -11.72 -18.78
C ALA A 325 6.85 -11.09 -20.01
N SER A 326 7.74 -10.15 -19.79
CA SER A 326 8.51 -9.48 -20.83
C SER A 326 9.52 -10.42 -21.53
N ALA A 327 10.30 -11.20 -20.75
CA ALA A 327 11.35 -12.07 -21.29
C ALA A 327 10.80 -13.23 -22.12
N TYR A 328 9.63 -13.73 -21.77
CA TYR A 328 8.98 -14.85 -22.46
C TYR A 328 7.79 -14.43 -23.31
N SER A 329 7.60 -13.11 -23.54
CA SER A 329 6.48 -12.56 -24.34
C SER A 329 5.11 -13.07 -23.88
N LEU A 330 4.95 -13.24 -22.56
CA LEU A 330 3.69 -13.62 -21.94
C LEU A 330 2.76 -12.41 -21.87
N ASN A 331 1.46 -12.68 -21.78
CA ASN A 331 0.48 -11.62 -21.53
C ASN A 331 0.73 -10.98 -20.15
N GLU A 332 0.51 -9.67 -20.02
CA GLU A 332 0.59 -8.93 -18.75
C GLU A 332 -0.19 -9.59 -17.62
N TYR A 333 -1.33 -10.20 -17.92
CA TYR A 333 -2.14 -10.96 -16.95
C TYR A 333 -1.41 -12.16 -16.33
N ALA A 334 -0.42 -12.75 -17.03
CA ALA A 334 0.37 -13.83 -16.45
C ALA A 334 1.23 -13.35 -15.25
N ALA A 335 1.78 -12.13 -15.34
CA ALA A 335 2.49 -11.50 -14.23
C ALA A 335 1.57 -11.24 -13.03
N ASP A 336 0.34 -10.78 -13.31
CA ASP A 336 -0.68 -10.53 -12.26
C ASP A 336 -1.10 -11.83 -11.56
N ILE A 337 -1.25 -12.93 -12.30
CA ILE A 337 -1.58 -14.24 -11.74
C ILE A 337 -0.45 -14.75 -10.84
N ILE A 338 0.81 -14.70 -11.28
CA ILE A 338 1.98 -15.09 -10.49
C ILE A 338 2.02 -14.27 -9.20
N THR A 339 1.90 -12.95 -9.31
CA THR A 339 1.86 -12.06 -8.14
C THR A 339 0.69 -12.39 -7.21
N GLY A 340 -0.49 -12.66 -7.77
CA GLY A 340 -1.70 -13.02 -7.03
C GLY A 340 -1.55 -14.34 -6.26
N ILE A 341 -0.96 -15.37 -6.86
CA ILE A 341 -0.68 -16.66 -6.19
C ILE A 341 0.24 -16.43 -4.99
N ILE A 342 1.34 -15.71 -5.17
CA ILE A 342 2.29 -15.44 -4.09
C ILE A 342 1.62 -14.66 -2.96
N LEU A 343 0.86 -13.61 -3.29
CA LEU A 343 0.11 -12.83 -2.30
C LEU A 343 -0.89 -13.69 -1.53
N PHE A 344 -1.60 -14.59 -2.21
CA PHE A 344 -2.56 -15.51 -1.57
C PHE A 344 -1.87 -16.39 -0.53
N PHE A 345 -0.72 -16.99 -0.85
CA PHE A 345 0.02 -17.81 0.11
C PHE A 345 0.60 -16.99 1.27
N ILE A 346 1.10 -15.78 1.01
CA ILE A 346 1.60 -14.89 2.07
C ILE A 346 0.47 -14.51 3.03
N LEU A 347 -0.71 -14.11 2.51
CA LEU A 347 -1.88 -13.81 3.32
C LEU A 347 -2.38 -15.05 4.07
N GLY A 348 -2.43 -16.21 3.39
CA GLY A 348 -2.78 -17.49 4.00
C GLY A 348 -1.85 -17.87 5.16
N SER A 349 -0.57 -17.53 5.09
CA SER A 349 0.38 -17.78 6.17
C SER A 349 -0.01 -17.11 7.49
N GLU A 350 -0.63 -15.93 7.42
CA GLU A 350 -1.07 -15.19 8.62
C GLU A 350 -2.18 -15.96 9.38
N PHE A 351 -3.03 -16.69 8.64
CA PHE A 351 -3.99 -17.60 9.27
C PHE A 351 -3.30 -18.66 10.11
N PHE A 352 -2.29 -19.35 9.56
CA PHE A 352 -1.57 -20.42 10.28
C PHE A 352 -0.66 -19.87 11.39
N ILE A 353 -0.26 -18.60 11.33
CA ILE A 353 0.45 -17.92 12.43
C ILE A 353 -0.49 -17.66 13.61
N ASN A 354 -1.72 -17.19 13.33
CA ASN A 354 -2.65 -16.76 14.37
C ASN A 354 -3.58 -17.87 14.87
N TYR A 355 -3.82 -18.90 14.06
CA TYR A 355 -4.71 -20.02 14.37
C TYR A 355 -4.02 -21.37 14.19
N ARG A 356 -4.50 -22.38 14.89
CA ARG A 356 -4.15 -23.78 14.66
C ARG A 356 -5.40 -24.57 14.32
N VAL A 357 -5.28 -25.47 13.37
CA VAL A 357 -6.31 -26.43 13.02
C VAL A 357 -6.11 -27.66 13.88
N ILE A 358 -7.11 -28.02 14.66
CA ILE A 358 -7.09 -29.19 15.56
C ILE A 358 -8.02 -30.23 14.95
N PRO A 359 -7.51 -31.40 14.51
CA PRO A 359 -8.36 -32.50 14.05
C PRO A 359 -9.13 -33.12 15.20
N ARG A 360 -10.30 -33.70 14.88
CA ARG A 360 -11.12 -34.46 15.83
C ARG A 360 -10.32 -35.60 16.42
N GLY A 361 -10.18 -35.65 17.73
CA GLY A 361 -9.40 -36.71 18.44
C GLY A 361 -8.06 -36.25 19.03
N ALA A 362 -7.52 -35.11 18.65
CA ALA A 362 -6.25 -34.60 19.22
C ALA A 362 -6.37 -34.05 20.65
N HIS A 363 -7.55 -34.11 21.26
CA HIS A 363 -7.80 -33.57 22.61
C HIS A 363 -7.63 -34.62 23.73
N LYS A 364 -7.10 -35.80 23.44
CA LYS A 364 -6.91 -36.90 24.46
C LYS A 364 -5.51 -36.98 25.06
N GLU A 365 -4.55 -36.14 24.64
CA GLU A 365 -3.18 -36.18 25.17
C GLU A 365 -2.81 -34.88 25.90
N GLY A 366 -3.46 -34.62 27.02
CA GLY A 366 -3.12 -33.45 27.85
C GLY A 366 -3.91 -33.45 29.16
N LYS A 367 -3.72 -34.48 29.96
CA LYS A 367 -3.95 -34.44 31.42
C LYS A 367 -2.59 -34.44 32.11
#